data_399b6787094fa321891f8ffa5e306cdf
#
_entry.id   399b6787094fa321891f8ffa5e306cdf
#
_cell.length_a   1.000
_cell.length_b   1.000
_cell.length_c   1.000
_cell.angle_alpha   90.00
_cell.angle_beta   90.00
_cell.angle_gamma   90.00
#
_symmetry.space_group_name_H-M   'P 1'
#
loop_
_entity.id
_entity.type
_entity.pdbx_description
1 polymer ?
#
loop_
_entity_poly.entity_id
_entity_poly.type
_entity_poly.pdbx_seq_one_letter_code
_entity_poly.pdbx_strand_id
1 'polypeptide(L)'
;MSKQLNNSTNVEGLHVSPSLANAMLGEGNFVVRVTQIDGKFPNLALMKLSHYHKSQGHTVIFERSIVKGMFEPEYNLVYGSAIFSTSEKKIQQFKQNFPNAIVGGTGTNDNSTTVESVLNLSEYKFYDYDIYPDFDASIGFSQR
;
A
#
# COMPACT_ATOMS: atom_id res chain seq x y z
N MET A 1 6.80 17.33 -23.30
CA MET A 1 6.49 17.24 -22.63
C MET A 1 6.70 17.19 -21.99
N SER A 2 7.04 17.21 -22.23
CA SER A 2 7.04 17.08 -21.43
C SER A 2 7.03 17.33 -20.60
N LYS A 3 7.03 17.68 -20.45
CA LYS A 3 6.86 17.91 -19.48
C LYS A 3 6.88 17.79 -18.60
N GLN A 4 7.14 18.00 -18.55
CA GLN A 4 7.00 17.85 -17.79
C GLN A 4 7.35 17.30 -17.04
N LEU A 5 7.96 17.32 -17.29
CA LEU A 5 8.16 16.67 -16.50
C LEU A 5 8.74 16.89 -15.57
N ASN A 6 9.02 17.28 -15.40
CA ASN A 6 9.45 17.44 -14.42
C ASN A 6 8.92 17.78 -13.27
N ASN A 7 8.95 18.38 -13.12
CA ASN A 7 8.24 18.61 -11.92
C ASN A 7 7.44 17.45 -11.59
N SER A 8 7.52 16.74 -12.30
CA SER A 8 6.80 15.55 -12.27
C SER A 8 7.34 14.51 -11.36
N THR A 9 8.44 14.77 -10.72
CA THR A 9 8.99 13.79 -9.80
C THR A 9 8.19 13.69 -8.52
N ASN A 10 7.31 14.65 -8.26
CA ASN A 10 6.44 14.58 -7.12
C ASN A 10 5.03 14.34 -7.62
N VAL A 11 4.62 13.10 -7.63
CA VAL A 11 3.32 12.72 -8.14
C VAL A 11 2.38 12.57 -6.98
N GLU A 12 1.37 13.45 -6.90
CA GLU A 12 0.31 13.35 -5.90
C GLU A 12 0.83 13.25 -4.48
N GLY A 13 1.88 13.97 -4.17
CA GLY A 13 2.43 13.95 -2.82
C GLY A 13 3.30 12.76 -2.50
N LEU A 14 3.41 11.81 -3.38
CA LEU A 14 4.31 10.67 -3.19
C LEU A 14 5.70 11.03 -3.67
N HIS A 15 6.70 10.62 -2.89
CA HIS A 15 8.10 10.81 -3.27
C HIS A 15 8.57 9.57 -3.98
N VAL A 16 8.56 9.62 -5.30
CA VAL A 16 8.93 8.46 -6.10
C VAL A 16 10.07 8.83 -7.04
N SER A 17 10.77 7.81 -7.49
CA SER A 17 11.83 8.02 -8.47
C SER A 17 11.24 8.44 -9.81
N PRO A 18 12.04 9.04 -10.68
CA PRO A 18 11.53 9.39 -12.01
C PRO A 18 10.99 8.21 -12.79
N SER A 19 11.56 7.01 -12.61
CA SER A 19 11.04 5.85 -13.31
C SER A 19 9.67 5.46 -12.80
N LEU A 20 9.43 5.59 -11.50
CA LEU A 20 8.10 5.33 -10.95
C LEU A 20 7.10 6.38 -11.42
N ALA A 21 7.53 7.64 -11.47
CA ALA A 21 6.65 8.69 -11.96
C ALA A 21 6.24 8.43 -13.41
N ASN A 22 7.16 7.96 -14.24
CA ASN A 22 6.83 7.63 -15.62
C ASN A 22 5.82 6.49 -15.70
N ALA A 23 5.98 5.49 -14.86
CA ALA A 23 5.02 4.38 -14.83
C ALA A 23 3.64 4.88 -14.44
N MET A 24 3.56 5.78 -13.47
CA MET A 24 2.28 6.33 -13.04
C MET A 24 1.64 7.20 -14.13
N LEU A 25 2.44 7.71 -15.04
CA LEU A 25 1.94 8.52 -16.15
C LEU A 25 1.56 7.67 -17.36
N GLY A 26 1.48 6.35 -17.20
CA GLY A 26 0.97 5.50 -18.24
C GLY A 26 1.98 4.70 -19.00
N GLU A 27 3.21 4.72 -18.56
CA GLU A 27 4.27 3.98 -19.23
C GLU A 27 4.38 2.59 -18.64
N GLY A 28 3.62 1.66 -19.18
CA GLY A 28 3.66 0.29 -18.74
C GLY A 28 2.75 0.00 -17.57
N ASN A 29 2.98 -1.14 -16.97
CA ASN A 29 2.12 -1.67 -15.91
C ASN A 29 2.64 -1.24 -14.55
N PHE A 30 1.82 -0.53 -13.79
CA PHE A 30 2.19 -0.09 -12.45
C PHE A 30 1.67 -1.10 -11.44
N VAL A 31 2.58 -1.74 -10.71
CA VAL A 31 2.26 -2.84 -9.79
C VAL A 31 2.51 -2.39 -8.37
N VAL A 32 1.51 -2.58 -7.52
CA VAL A 32 1.53 -2.14 -6.13
C VAL A 32 1.35 -3.35 -5.21
N ARG A 33 2.21 -3.46 -4.20
CA ARG A 33 2.06 -4.47 -3.17
C ARG A 33 1.45 -3.84 -1.94
N VAL A 34 0.37 -4.42 -1.41
CA VAL A 34 -0.16 -4.02 -0.11
C VAL A 34 0.06 -5.18 0.84
N THR A 35 0.71 -4.92 1.98
CA THR A 35 1.17 -5.97 2.87
C THR A 35 0.57 -5.81 4.26
N GLN A 36 -0.12 -6.84 4.72
CA GLN A 36 -0.60 -6.89 6.09
C GLN A 36 0.50 -7.49 6.95
N ILE A 37 1.20 -6.63 7.69
CA ILE A 37 2.36 -7.05 8.47
C ILE A 37 1.93 -7.88 9.67
N ASP A 38 0.80 -7.54 10.29
CA ASP A 38 0.30 -8.27 11.43
C ASP A 38 -1.22 -8.29 11.43
N GLY A 39 -1.79 -9.06 12.36
CA GLY A 39 -3.25 -9.13 12.50
C GLY A 39 -3.86 -10.16 11.57
N LYS A 40 -5.08 -10.59 11.92
CA LYS A 40 -5.82 -11.58 11.15
C LYS A 40 -7.00 -10.99 10.41
N PHE A 41 -7.57 -9.93 10.95
CA PHE A 41 -8.79 -9.35 10.41
C PHE A 41 -8.48 -8.41 9.24
N PRO A 42 -9.47 -8.12 8.41
CA PRO A 42 -9.26 -7.19 7.31
C PRO A 42 -8.72 -5.86 7.79
N ASN A 43 -7.73 -5.37 7.07
CA ASN A 43 -7.05 -4.12 7.39
C ASN A 43 -7.65 -3.02 6.53
N LEU A 44 -8.34 -2.08 7.16
CA LEU A 44 -9.06 -1.04 6.42
C LEU A 44 -8.13 -0.14 5.63
N ALA A 45 -6.96 0.16 6.17
CA ALA A 45 -6.01 1.01 5.46
C ALA A 45 -5.58 0.37 4.14
N LEU A 46 -5.29 -0.93 4.18
CA LEU A 46 -4.87 -1.63 2.97
C LEU A 46 -6.01 -1.74 1.97
N MET A 47 -7.24 -1.91 2.46
CA MET A 47 -8.40 -1.94 1.58
C MET A 47 -8.61 -0.61 0.87
N LYS A 48 -8.36 0.50 1.57
CA LYS A 48 -8.44 1.82 0.96
C LYS A 48 -7.36 2.00 -0.10
N LEU A 49 -6.12 1.65 0.24
CA LEU A 49 -5.01 1.78 -0.70
C LEU A 49 -5.24 0.95 -1.94
N SER A 50 -5.73 -0.27 -1.76
CA SER A 50 -6.02 -1.13 -2.89
C SER A 50 -7.09 -0.53 -3.79
N HIS A 51 -8.16 -0.05 -3.18
CA HIS A 51 -9.25 0.55 -3.98
C HIS A 51 -8.74 1.75 -4.76
N TYR A 52 -7.98 2.61 -4.11
CA TYR A 52 -7.46 3.80 -4.79
C TYR A 52 -6.61 3.40 -6.00
N HIS A 53 -5.65 2.49 -5.79
CA HIS A 53 -4.73 2.14 -6.87
C HIS A 53 -5.43 1.41 -8.00
N LYS A 54 -6.40 0.54 -7.68
CA LYS A 54 -7.17 -0.12 -8.73
C LYS A 54 -7.99 0.90 -9.53
N SER A 55 -8.50 1.93 -8.86
CA SER A 55 -9.24 2.97 -9.55
C SER A 55 -8.37 3.78 -10.50
N GLN A 56 -7.06 3.77 -10.27
CA GLN A 56 -6.10 4.43 -11.14
C GLN A 56 -5.59 3.50 -12.26
N GLY A 57 -6.10 2.28 -12.33
CA GLY A 57 -5.66 1.34 -13.34
C GLY A 57 -4.43 0.53 -12.95
N HIS A 58 -4.01 0.61 -11.70
CA HIS A 58 -2.83 -0.11 -11.23
C HIS A 58 -3.18 -1.54 -10.84
N THR A 59 -2.21 -2.44 -10.96
CA THR A 59 -2.36 -3.82 -10.48
C THR A 59 -1.96 -3.85 -9.01
N VAL A 60 -2.84 -4.41 -8.17
CA VAL A 60 -2.58 -4.50 -6.73
C VAL A 60 -2.44 -5.96 -6.34
N ILE A 61 -1.38 -6.27 -5.58
CA ILE A 61 -1.14 -7.60 -5.05
C ILE A 61 -1.12 -7.51 -3.53
N PHE A 62 -1.95 -8.34 -2.90
CA PHE A 62 -2.06 -8.39 -1.44
C PHE A 62 -1.22 -9.55 -0.91
N GLU A 63 -0.43 -9.28 0.13
CA GLU A 63 0.38 -10.31 0.77
C GLU A 63 0.38 -10.12 2.27
N ARG A 64 0.49 -11.24 2.98
CA ARG A 64 0.68 -11.22 4.43
C ARG A 64 2.13 -11.50 4.81
N SER A 65 2.95 -11.93 3.85
CA SER A 65 4.34 -12.22 4.11
C SER A 65 5.17 -10.95 4.05
N ILE A 66 6.08 -10.79 5.02
CA ILE A 66 7.00 -9.65 5.02
C ILE A 66 8.23 -9.91 4.16
N VAL A 67 8.31 -11.07 3.52
CA VAL A 67 9.42 -11.45 2.66
C VAL A 67 8.92 -11.53 1.23
N LYS A 68 9.73 -11.06 0.29
CA LYS A 68 9.37 -11.17 -1.12
C LYS A 68 9.49 -12.62 -1.56
N GLY A 69 8.41 -13.15 -2.10
CA GLY A 69 8.40 -14.52 -2.59
C GLY A 69 9.14 -14.65 -3.90
N MET A 70 9.55 -15.88 -4.19
CA MET A 70 10.36 -16.15 -5.37
C MET A 70 9.65 -15.76 -6.67
N PHE A 71 8.34 -15.91 -6.71
CA PHE A 71 7.57 -15.67 -7.92
C PHE A 71 6.84 -14.34 -7.93
N GLU A 72 7.11 -13.48 -6.94
CA GLU A 72 6.48 -12.18 -6.94
C GLU A 72 7.14 -11.28 -8.00
N PRO A 73 6.35 -10.39 -8.60
CA PRO A 73 6.91 -9.48 -9.59
C PRO A 73 7.74 -8.38 -8.92
N GLU A 74 8.39 -7.58 -9.74
CA GLU A 74 8.98 -6.35 -9.26
C GLU A 74 7.87 -5.35 -9.03
N TYR A 75 7.92 -4.64 -7.91
CA TYR A 75 6.88 -3.70 -7.54
C TYR A 75 7.34 -2.27 -7.78
N ASN A 76 6.41 -1.46 -8.26
CA ASN A 76 6.64 -0.02 -8.38
C ASN A 76 6.44 0.65 -7.03
N LEU A 77 5.58 0.09 -6.18
CA LEU A 77 5.25 0.71 -4.91
C LEU A 77 4.89 -0.39 -3.93
N VAL A 78 5.36 -0.27 -2.69
CA VAL A 78 5.09 -1.25 -1.64
C VAL A 78 4.57 -0.54 -0.41
N TYR A 79 3.42 -0.99 0.06
CA TYR A 79 2.84 -0.51 1.32
C TYR A 79 2.82 -1.63 2.34
N GLY A 80 2.96 -1.25 3.60
CA GLY A 80 2.78 -2.17 4.70
C GLY A 80 1.95 -1.52 5.79
N SER A 81 1.17 -2.32 6.50
CA SER A 81 0.37 -1.83 7.61
C SER A 81 0.52 -2.77 8.79
N ALA A 82 0.80 -2.21 9.96
CA ALA A 82 0.90 -2.93 11.21
C ALA A 82 0.03 -2.25 12.24
N ILE A 83 -0.74 -3.03 13.01
CA ILE A 83 -1.66 -2.47 14.00
C ILE A 83 -1.22 -2.71 15.42
N PHE A 84 -0.26 -3.62 15.65
CA PHE A 84 0.18 -3.96 17.01
C PHE A 84 1.51 -3.31 17.33
N SER A 85 1.60 -2.71 18.51
CA SER A 85 2.86 -2.09 18.95
C SER A 85 3.96 -3.12 19.16
N THR A 86 3.60 -4.40 19.30
CA THR A 86 4.58 -5.47 19.49
C THR A 86 5.21 -5.91 18.16
N SER A 87 4.82 -5.34 17.04
CA SER A 87 5.29 -5.77 15.74
C SER A 87 6.49 -4.99 15.22
N GLU A 88 7.16 -4.25 16.08
CA GLU A 88 8.27 -3.40 15.63
C GLU A 88 9.35 -4.20 14.92
N LYS A 89 9.68 -5.38 15.43
CA LYS A 89 10.69 -6.21 14.79
C LYS A 89 10.27 -6.65 13.40
N LYS A 90 9.00 -7.02 13.25
CA LYS A 90 8.47 -7.38 11.93
C LYS A 90 8.52 -6.19 10.99
N ILE A 91 8.18 -5.01 11.48
CA ILE A 91 8.21 -3.80 10.66
C ILE A 91 9.62 -3.56 10.16
N GLN A 92 10.62 -3.71 11.04
CA GLN A 92 12.00 -3.50 10.64
C GLN A 92 12.44 -4.52 9.62
N GLN A 93 12.07 -5.78 9.81
CA GLN A 93 12.41 -6.82 8.84
C GLN A 93 11.73 -6.57 7.50
N PHE A 94 10.49 -6.12 7.53
CA PHE A 94 9.78 -5.77 6.32
C PHE A 94 10.49 -4.65 5.56
N LYS A 95 10.93 -3.63 6.28
CA LYS A 95 11.64 -2.52 5.67
C LYS A 95 13.00 -2.93 5.12
N GLN A 96 13.63 -3.94 5.72
CA GLN A 96 14.87 -4.47 5.18
C GLN A 96 14.63 -5.21 3.87
N ASN A 97 13.52 -5.92 3.77
CA ASN A 97 13.17 -6.66 2.56
C ASN A 97 12.63 -5.75 1.46
N PHE A 98 12.01 -4.64 1.86
CA PHE A 98 11.45 -3.66 0.93
C PHE A 98 11.87 -2.27 1.38
N PRO A 99 13.10 -1.85 1.03
CA PRO A 99 13.66 -0.61 1.60
C PRO A 99 12.86 0.65 1.29
N ASN A 100 12.11 0.64 0.21
CA ASN A 100 11.32 1.82 -0.18
C ASN A 100 9.86 1.71 0.24
N ALA A 101 9.52 0.75 1.09
CA ALA A 101 8.15 0.55 1.50
C ALA A 101 7.65 1.72 2.35
N ILE A 102 6.37 2.03 2.18
CA ILE A 102 5.67 3.00 3.00
C ILE A 102 4.89 2.22 4.03
N VAL A 103 5.20 2.43 5.31
CA VAL A 103 4.62 1.65 6.40
C VAL A 103 3.83 2.56 7.32
N GLY A 104 2.60 2.17 7.62
CA GLY A 104 1.74 2.91 8.53
C GLY A 104 0.98 1.97 9.44
N GLY A 105 0.01 2.54 10.16
CA GLY A 105 -0.82 1.80 11.09
C GLY A 105 -0.49 2.10 12.53
N THR A 106 -1.39 1.70 13.43
CA THR A 106 -1.24 2.02 14.85
C THR A 106 -0.09 1.29 15.51
N GLY A 107 0.45 0.27 14.83
CA GLY A 107 1.62 -0.46 15.35
C GLY A 107 2.93 0.25 15.13
N THR A 108 2.94 1.33 14.36
CA THR A 108 4.15 2.12 14.15
C THR A 108 4.25 3.21 15.20
N ASN A 109 5.45 3.76 15.35
CA ASN A 109 5.63 4.89 16.25
C ASN A 109 5.28 6.21 15.59
N ASP A 110 4.95 6.17 14.32
CA ASP A 110 4.63 7.37 13.54
C ASP A 110 3.17 7.35 13.16
N ASN A 111 2.38 8.10 13.90
CA ASN A 111 0.94 8.16 13.66
C ASN A 111 0.56 9.14 12.55
N SER A 112 1.55 9.79 11.94
CA SER A 112 1.27 10.74 10.87
C SER A 112 1.08 10.06 9.51
N THR A 113 1.50 8.81 9.38
CA THR A 113 1.39 8.09 8.12
C THR A 113 0.03 7.42 8.03
N THR A 114 -0.92 8.12 7.47
CA THR A 114 -2.27 7.61 7.23
C THR A 114 -2.48 7.43 5.72
N VAL A 115 -3.53 6.69 5.37
CA VAL A 115 -3.87 6.53 3.95
C VAL A 115 -4.06 7.88 3.29
N GLU A 116 -4.82 8.74 3.95
CA GLU A 116 -5.11 10.06 3.39
C GLU A 116 -3.86 10.91 3.22
N SER A 117 -2.92 10.83 4.18
CA SER A 117 -1.68 11.59 4.05
C SER A 117 -0.80 11.05 2.93
N VAL A 118 -0.76 9.73 2.79
CA VAL A 118 0.05 9.09 1.75
C VAL A 118 -0.50 9.43 0.37
N LEU A 119 -1.82 9.41 0.22
CA LEU A 119 -2.46 9.69 -1.06
C LEU A 119 -2.67 11.18 -1.32
N ASN A 120 -2.35 12.02 -0.33
CA ASN A 120 -2.53 13.47 -0.41
C ASN A 120 -3.99 13.82 -0.67
N LEU A 121 -4.89 13.17 0.06
CA LEU A 121 -6.32 13.38 -0.04
C LEU A 121 -6.86 13.78 1.32
N SER A 122 -7.97 14.53 1.32
CA SER A 122 -8.58 14.93 2.59
C SER A 122 -9.30 13.75 3.25
N GLU A 123 -9.87 12.87 2.43
CA GLU A 123 -10.64 11.76 2.95
C GLU A 123 -10.76 10.68 1.89
N TYR A 124 -10.76 9.41 2.31
CA TYR A 124 -10.99 8.30 1.40
C TYR A 124 -11.86 7.27 2.10
N LYS A 125 -13.00 6.95 1.50
CA LYS A 125 -14.01 6.11 2.13
C LYS A 125 -14.35 4.84 1.36
N PHE A 126 -13.56 4.50 0.35
CA PHE A 126 -13.85 3.33 -0.46
C PHE A 126 -12.90 2.20 -0.10
N TYR A 127 -13.42 0.98 -0.05
CA TYR A 127 -12.69 -0.18 0.43
C TYR A 127 -12.75 -1.29 -0.60
N ASP A 128 -11.61 -1.92 -0.85
CA ASP A 128 -11.53 -3.06 -1.76
C ASP A 128 -11.64 -4.33 -0.94
N TYR A 129 -12.82 -4.92 -0.89
CA TYR A 129 -13.04 -6.17 -0.15
C TYR A 129 -12.46 -7.38 -0.87
N ASP A 130 -12.11 -7.23 -2.14
CA ASP A 130 -11.60 -8.36 -2.92
C ASP A 130 -10.23 -8.84 -2.46
N ILE A 131 -9.48 -8.02 -1.72
CA ILE A 131 -8.22 -8.50 -1.18
C ILE A 131 -8.42 -9.47 -0.02
N TYR A 132 -9.65 -9.58 0.49
CA TYR A 132 -10.00 -10.53 1.55
C TYR A 132 -11.16 -11.39 1.07
N PRO A 133 -10.89 -12.34 0.16
CA PRO A 133 -11.99 -13.11 -0.46
C PRO A 133 -12.76 -13.99 0.53
N ASP A 134 -12.14 -14.33 1.67
CA ASP A 134 -12.80 -15.16 2.67
C ASP A 134 -13.62 -14.36 3.67
N PHE A 135 -13.67 -13.03 3.51
CA PHE A 135 -14.41 -12.18 4.41
C PHE A 135 -15.77 -11.87 3.83
N ASP A 136 -16.82 -12.06 4.65
CA ASP A 136 -18.18 -11.74 4.23
C ASP A 136 -18.57 -10.39 4.82
N ALA A 137 -18.60 -9.38 3.98
CA ALA A 137 -18.87 -8.02 4.45
C ALA A 137 -20.30 -7.89 5.01
N SER A 138 -21.22 -8.76 4.59
CA SER A 138 -22.59 -8.66 5.06
C SER A 138 -22.75 -9.07 6.53
N ILE A 139 -21.84 -9.88 7.06
CA ILE A 139 -21.91 -10.29 8.45
C ILE A 139 -20.86 -9.60 9.32
N GLY A 140 -20.04 -8.76 8.71
CA GLY A 140 -19.13 -7.91 9.44
C GLY A 140 -17.86 -8.60 9.91
N PHE A 141 -17.01 -7.81 10.56
CA PHE A 141 -15.72 -8.30 11.01
C PHE A 141 -15.83 -9.24 12.20
N SER A 142 -16.92 -9.18 12.93
CA SER A 142 -17.08 -9.98 14.14
C SER A 142 -17.18 -11.46 13.84
N GLN A 143 -17.37 -11.84 12.64
CA GLN A 143 -17.48 -13.24 12.25
C GLN A 143 -16.15 -13.94 12.12
N ARG A 144 -15.06 -13.24 12.32
CA ARG A 144 -13.72 -13.82 12.12
C ARG A 144 -13.03 -14.14 13.42
#